data_96de126b2d464814744eee985bb2ec6a
#
_entry.id   96de126b2d464814744eee985bb2ec6a
#
_cell.length_a   1.000
_cell.length_b   1.000
_cell.length_c   1.000
_cell.angle_alpha   90.00
_cell.angle_beta   90.00
_cell.angle_gamma   90.00
#
_symmetry.space_group_name_H-M   'P 1'
#
loop_
_entity.id
_entity.type
_entity.pdbx_description
1 polymer ?
#
loop_
_entity_poly.entity_id
_entity_poly.type
_entity_poly.pdbx_seq_one_letter_code
_entity_poly.pdbx_strand_id
1 'polypeptide(L)'
;MVKEVLSWTVEIALTLLIAFTFVYFIGLRTSVVGQSMSKTLNGGDQILVNRFVYKVTDPKMNDIVVFLPNGNEKSHYYVKRVIGVPGDTVQIKNGTVYVNGKAFDEETDVASIEDAGLAAEEITLGADEYFVLGDNRNNSEDSRYANIGNIKKD
;
A
#
# COMPACT_ATOMS: atom_id res chain seq x y z
N MET A 1 -31.88 -37.16 18.17
CA MET A 1 -30.47 -37.61 18.14
C MET A 1 -29.85 -37.47 16.75
N VAL A 2 -30.23 -38.29 15.74
CA VAL A 2 -29.55 -38.23 14.40
C VAL A 2 -29.68 -36.85 13.73
N LYS A 3 -30.86 -36.24 13.76
CA LYS A 3 -31.08 -34.88 13.18
C LYS A 3 -30.30 -33.80 13.92
N GLU A 4 -30.17 -33.88 15.21
CA GLU A 4 -29.40 -32.95 16.04
C GLU A 4 -27.91 -33.10 15.76
N VAL A 5 -27.38 -34.33 15.70
CA VAL A 5 -25.99 -34.60 15.35
C VAL A 5 -25.66 -34.03 13.93
N LEU A 6 -26.58 -34.25 12.97
CA LEU A 6 -26.43 -33.74 11.62
C LEU A 6 -26.43 -32.21 11.58
N SER A 7 -27.32 -31.54 12.36
CA SER A 7 -27.32 -30.06 12.46
C SER A 7 -26.00 -29.54 13.01
N TRP A 8 -25.50 -30.11 14.09
CA TRP A 8 -24.23 -29.72 14.69
C TRP A 8 -23.04 -29.91 13.74
N THR A 9 -23.00 -31.01 12.99
CA THR A 9 -21.95 -31.27 12.03
C THR A 9 -21.97 -30.25 10.90
N VAL A 10 -23.13 -29.86 10.40
CA VAL A 10 -23.28 -28.82 9.38
C VAL A 10 -22.85 -27.45 9.90
N GLU A 11 -23.26 -27.10 11.12
CA GLU A 11 -22.88 -25.81 11.74
C GLU A 11 -21.37 -25.71 11.96
N ILE A 12 -20.74 -26.77 12.44
CA ILE A 12 -19.27 -26.82 12.61
C ILE A 12 -18.57 -26.71 11.26
N ALA A 13 -19.01 -27.46 10.24
CA ALA A 13 -18.43 -27.42 8.91
C ALA A 13 -18.55 -26.03 8.28
N LEU A 14 -19.71 -25.37 8.42
CA LEU A 14 -19.93 -24.02 7.93
C LEU A 14 -19.04 -23.00 8.63
N THR A 15 -18.93 -23.10 9.96
CA THR A 15 -18.06 -22.22 10.75
C THR A 15 -16.58 -22.37 10.35
N LEU A 16 -16.11 -23.60 10.18
CA LEU A 16 -14.75 -23.88 9.74
C LEU A 16 -14.50 -23.37 8.30
N LEU A 17 -15.48 -23.52 7.41
CA LEU A 17 -15.40 -23.01 6.05
C LEU A 17 -15.30 -21.48 6.03
N ILE A 18 -16.11 -20.79 6.82
CA ILE A 18 -16.08 -19.33 6.95
C ILE A 18 -14.73 -18.88 7.53
N ALA A 19 -14.26 -19.52 8.61
CA ALA A 19 -12.98 -19.21 9.23
C ALA A 19 -11.80 -19.44 8.26
N PHE A 20 -11.82 -20.55 7.54
CA PHE A 20 -10.80 -20.86 6.53
C PHE A 20 -10.80 -19.84 5.39
N THR A 21 -12.00 -19.49 4.88
CA THR A 21 -12.16 -18.47 3.83
C THR A 21 -11.61 -17.12 4.29
N PHE A 22 -11.97 -16.71 5.51
CA PHE A 22 -11.50 -15.48 6.11
C PHE A 22 -9.96 -15.45 6.21
N VAL A 23 -9.35 -16.49 6.77
CA VAL A 23 -7.88 -16.59 6.88
C VAL A 23 -7.21 -16.62 5.51
N TYR A 24 -7.75 -17.36 4.54
CA TYR A 24 -7.20 -17.48 3.20
C TYR A 24 -7.21 -16.15 2.43
N PHE A 25 -8.26 -15.35 2.55
CA PHE A 25 -8.39 -14.09 1.81
C PHE A 25 -7.78 -12.87 2.53
N ILE A 26 -7.73 -12.87 3.87
CA ILE A 26 -7.29 -11.71 4.67
C ILE A 26 -5.91 -11.96 5.30
N GLY A 27 -5.41 -13.19 5.30
CA GLY A 27 -4.42 -13.67 6.24
C GLY A 27 -2.97 -13.74 5.76
N LEU A 28 -2.45 -12.85 4.90
CA LEU A 28 -0.99 -12.82 4.69
C LEU A 28 -0.32 -12.03 5.82
N ARG A 29 0.18 -12.76 6.82
CA ARG A 29 1.03 -12.20 7.86
C ARG A 29 2.47 -12.15 7.36
N THR A 30 3.08 -10.98 7.39
CA THR A 30 4.48 -10.77 7.00
C THR A 30 5.16 -9.78 7.93
N SER A 31 6.48 -9.79 7.95
CA SER A 31 7.26 -8.78 8.66
C SER A 31 7.73 -7.68 7.72
N VAL A 32 7.74 -6.46 8.22
CA VAL A 32 8.31 -5.30 7.52
C VAL A 32 9.83 -5.45 7.46
N VAL A 33 10.40 -5.27 6.27
CA VAL A 33 11.85 -5.24 6.06
C VAL A 33 12.25 -3.83 5.59
N GLY A 34 13.31 -3.30 6.18
CA GLY A 34 13.80 -1.95 5.86
C GLY A 34 13.18 -0.86 6.72
N GLN A 35 13.48 0.39 6.39
CA GLN A 35 13.14 1.56 7.19
C GLN A 35 12.40 2.65 6.38
N SER A 36 11.98 2.35 5.15
CA SER A 36 11.34 3.34 4.27
C SER A 36 10.01 3.88 4.78
N MET A 37 9.36 3.15 5.71
CA MET A 37 8.12 3.53 6.37
C MET A 37 8.31 3.87 7.85
N SER A 38 9.55 4.07 8.31
CA SER A 38 9.86 4.43 9.70
C SER A 38 9.07 5.65 10.16
N LYS A 39 8.69 5.66 11.41
CA LYS A 39 7.67 6.42 12.13
C LYS A 39 6.30 5.75 12.07
N THR A 40 5.89 5.15 10.95
CA THR A 40 4.61 4.45 10.83
C THR A 40 4.79 2.94 10.99
N LEU A 41 5.75 2.36 10.25
CA LEU A 41 6.09 0.94 10.34
C LEU A 41 7.61 0.80 10.42
N ASN A 42 8.09 0.08 11.42
CA ASN A 42 9.50 -0.15 11.62
C ASN A 42 9.93 -1.54 11.13
N GLY A 43 11.20 -1.67 10.76
CA GLY A 43 11.75 -2.99 10.42
C GLY A 43 11.56 -3.98 11.56
N GLY A 44 10.98 -5.15 11.26
CA GLY A 44 10.62 -6.19 12.23
C GLY A 44 9.16 -6.18 12.66
N ASP A 45 8.41 -5.11 12.43
CA ASP A 45 6.97 -5.08 12.73
C ASP A 45 6.24 -6.18 11.98
N GLN A 46 5.27 -6.81 12.66
CA GLN A 46 4.39 -7.81 12.04
C GLN A 46 3.14 -7.13 11.52
N ILE A 47 2.90 -7.25 10.23
CA ILE A 47 1.72 -6.68 9.57
C ILE A 47 0.82 -7.77 9.02
N LEU A 48 -0.47 -7.47 8.96
CA LEU A 48 -1.47 -8.28 8.29
C LEU A 48 -1.88 -7.59 6.99
N VAL A 49 -1.52 -8.19 5.86
CA VAL A 49 -1.83 -7.64 4.54
C VAL A 49 -3.22 -8.10 4.11
N ASN A 50 -4.13 -7.15 3.89
CA ASN A 50 -5.43 -7.44 3.31
C ASN A 50 -5.30 -7.57 1.78
N ARG A 51 -5.38 -8.82 1.29
CA ARG A 51 -5.23 -9.12 -0.13
C ARG A 51 -6.53 -8.98 -0.93
N PHE A 52 -7.65 -8.73 -0.25
CA PHE A 52 -8.96 -8.73 -0.87
C PHE A 52 -9.50 -7.33 -1.14
N VAL A 53 -9.18 -6.35 -0.31
CA VAL A 53 -9.78 -5.02 -0.37
C VAL A 53 -9.66 -4.40 -1.76
N TYR A 54 -8.48 -4.45 -2.36
CA TYR A 54 -8.25 -3.83 -3.67
C TYR A 54 -8.68 -4.68 -4.88
N LYS A 55 -9.28 -5.86 -4.64
CA LYS A 55 -10.02 -6.59 -5.68
C LYS A 55 -11.43 -6.03 -5.92
N VAL A 56 -11.97 -5.33 -4.93
CA VAL A 56 -13.35 -4.80 -4.93
C VAL A 56 -13.42 -3.28 -4.79
N THR A 57 -12.32 -2.63 -4.39
CA THR A 57 -12.20 -1.17 -4.27
C THR A 57 -10.90 -0.69 -4.91
N ASP A 58 -10.74 0.60 -5.04
CA ASP A 58 -9.50 1.22 -5.48
C ASP A 58 -8.73 1.78 -4.28
N PRO A 59 -7.37 1.78 -4.33
CA PRO A 59 -6.54 2.47 -3.36
C PRO A 59 -6.89 3.96 -3.31
N LYS A 60 -6.88 4.53 -2.12
CA LYS A 60 -7.16 5.95 -1.87
C LYS A 60 -5.89 6.65 -1.38
N MET A 61 -5.89 7.98 -1.47
CA MET A 61 -4.86 8.79 -0.81
C MET A 61 -4.75 8.40 0.67
N ASN A 62 -3.52 8.38 1.17
CA ASN A 62 -3.12 7.96 2.50
C ASN A 62 -3.17 6.44 2.79
N ASP A 63 -3.72 5.61 1.90
CA ASP A 63 -3.64 4.15 2.08
C ASP A 63 -2.17 3.68 2.07
N ILE A 64 -1.86 2.72 2.96
CA ILE A 64 -0.58 2.01 2.92
C ILE A 64 -0.76 0.76 2.08
N VAL A 65 0.00 0.68 0.98
CA VAL A 65 -0.08 -0.39 -0.01
C VAL A 65 1.18 -1.26 -0.01
N VAL A 66 0.99 -2.54 -0.35
CA VAL A 66 2.06 -3.52 -0.54
C VAL A 66 2.04 -3.95 -2.00
N PHE A 67 3.16 -3.80 -2.69
CA PHE A 67 3.26 -4.09 -4.12
C PHE A 67 4.63 -4.66 -4.51
N LEU A 68 4.69 -5.27 -5.69
CA LEU A 68 5.94 -5.66 -6.33
C LEU A 68 6.38 -4.57 -7.30
N PRO A 69 7.60 -4.01 -7.17
CA PRO A 69 8.09 -2.99 -8.10
C PRO A 69 8.09 -3.54 -9.53
N ASN A 70 7.43 -2.83 -10.45
CA ASN A 70 7.27 -3.19 -11.86
C ASN A 70 6.71 -4.61 -12.11
N GLY A 71 5.90 -5.16 -11.18
CA GLY A 71 5.37 -6.52 -11.27
C GLY A 71 6.45 -7.62 -11.22
N ASN A 72 7.66 -7.31 -10.76
CA ASN A 72 8.76 -8.27 -10.73
C ASN A 72 8.61 -9.27 -9.60
N GLU A 73 8.07 -10.45 -9.88
CA GLU A 73 7.86 -11.54 -8.93
C GLU A 73 9.15 -12.04 -8.23
N LYS A 74 10.33 -11.72 -8.79
CA LYS A 74 11.62 -12.04 -8.16
C LYS A 74 12.10 -10.96 -7.19
N SER A 75 11.40 -9.84 -7.11
CA SER A 75 11.69 -8.74 -6.19
C SER A 75 11.06 -8.98 -4.83
N HIS A 76 11.48 -8.20 -3.84
CA HIS A 76 10.82 -8.12 -2.54
C HIS A 76 9.59 -7.20 -2.64
N TYR A 77 8.58 -7.47 -1.82
CA TYR A 77 7.45 -6.57 -1.68
C TYR A 77 7.88 -5.24 -1.05
N TYR A 78 7.40 -4.16 -1.63
CA TYR A 78 7.56 -2.81 -1.11
C TYR A 78 6.31 -2.38 -0.37
N VAL A 79 6.48 -1.60 0.69
CA VAL A 79 5.40 -1.00 1.48
C VAL A 79 5.56 0.51 1.36
N LYS A 80 4.53 1.21 0.86
CA LYS A 80 4.54 2.67 0.66
C LYS A 80 3.17 3.26 0.94
N ARG A 81 3.12 4.58 1.10
CA ARG A 81 1.88 5.36 1.21
C ARG A 81 1.46 5.92 -0.14
N VAL A 82 0.18 5.80 -0.46
CA VAL A 82 -0.42 6.42 -1.65
C VAL A 82 -0.54 7.94 -1.41
N ILE A 83 0.06 8.70 -2.30
CA ILE A 83 0.05 10.17 -2.28
C ILE A 83 -0.85 10.73 -3.37
N GLY A 84 -0.81 10.13 -4.57
CA GLY A 84 -1.66 10.51 -5.69
C GLY A 84 -2.38 9.30 -6.25
N VAL A 85 -3.60 9.51 -6.72
CA VAL A 85 -4.49 8.51 -7.32
C VAL A 85 -4.69 8.81 -8.81
N PRO A 86 -5.27 7.89 -9.61
CA PRO A 86 -5.49 8.09 -11.04
C PRO A 86 -6.11 9.44 -11.36
N GLY A 87 -5.49 10.16 -12.31
CA GLY A 87 -5.92 11.48 -12.77
C GLY A 87 -5.38 12.67 -11.97
N ASP A 88 -4.73 12.44 -10.83
CA ASP A 88 -4.09 13.52 -10.08
C ASP A 88 -2.81 14.01 -10.77
N THR A 89 -2.43 15.26 -10.47
CA THR A 89 -1.07 15.77 -10.70
C THR A 89 -0.29 15.80 -9.40
N VAL A 90 0.97 15.36 -9.43
CA VAL A 90 1.87 15.36 -8.28
C VAL A 90 3.13 16.12 -8.60
N GLN A 91 3.56 16.99 -7.69
CA GLN A 91 4.82 17.70 -7.78
C GLN A 91 5.43 17.90 -6.39
N ILE A 92 6.77 17.90 -6.32
CA ILE A 92 7.51 18.19 -5.08
C ILE A 92 8.29 19.50 -5.29
N LYS A 93 7.96 20.52 -4.49
CA LYS A 93 8.59 21.84 -4.50
C LYS A 93 9.08 22.22 -3.12
N ASN A 94 10.32 22.62 -3.01
CA ASN A 94 10.90 23.08 -1.73
C ASN A 94 10.68 22.09 -0.59
N GLY A 95 10.79 20.80 -0.89
CA GLY A 95 10.63 19.71 0.08
C GLY A 95 9.19 19.36 0.46
N THR A 96 8.19 20.04 -0.12
CA THR A 96 6.77 19.83 0.12
C THR A 96 6.10 19.15 -1.08
N VAL A 97 5.26 18.16 -0.82
CA VAL A 97 4.46 17.49 -1.84
C VAL A 97 3.22 18.33 -2.16
N TYR A 98 2.91 18.45 -3.44
CA TYR A 98 1.69 19.08 -3.95
C TYR A 98 0.92 18.06 -4.78
N VAL A 99 -0.37 17.98 -4.53
CA VAL A 99 -1.32 17.16 -5.32
C VAL A 99 -2.38 18.12 -5.88
N ASN A 100 -2.56 18.11 -7.19
CA ASN A 100 -3.46 19.02 -7.90
C ASN A 100 -3.21 20.50 -7.54
N GLY A 101 -1.93 20.88 -7.41
CA GLY A 101 -1.49 22.23 -7.08
C GLY A 101 -1.70 22.67 -5.62
N LYS A 102 -2.20 21.80 -4.75
CA LYS A 102 -2.38 22.06 -3.31
C LYS A 102 -1.36 21.27 -2.51
N ALA A 103 -0.81 21.86 -1.44
CA ALA A 103 0.04 21.14 -0.52
C ALA A 103 -0.70 19.93 0.03
N PHE A 104 -0.05 18.77 -0.03
CA PHE A 104 -0.60 17.51 0.46
C PHE A 104 -0.71 17.57 1.98
N ASP A 105 -1.87 17.14 2.51
CA ASP A 105 -2.11 17.06 3.96
C ASP A 105 -1.51 15.76 4.49
N GLU A 106 -0.36 15.88 5.14
CA GLU A 106 0.38 14.72 5.64
C GLU A 106 -0.26 14.19 6.92
N GLU A 107 -0.71 12.94 6.91
CA GLU A 107 -1.25 12.27 8.11
C GLU A 107 -0.18 11.96 9.16
N THR A 108 1.10 12.00 8.78
CA THR A 108 2.23 11.70 9.66
C THR A 108 3.22 12.85 9.66
N ASP A 109 3.94 13.04 10.77
CA ASP A 109 5.05 14.00 10.84
C ASP A 109 6.23 13.49 10.01
N VAL A 110 6.29 13.85 8.74
CA VAL A 110 7.35 13.48 7.80
C VAL A 110 8.38 14.59 7.67
N ALA A 111 9.62 14.22 7.37
CA ALA A 111 10.67 15.20 7.11
C ALA A 111 10.45 15.87 5.73
N SER A 112 10.92 17.11 5.60
CA SER A 112 11.02 17.79 4.30
C SER A 112 11.84 16.94 3.33
N ILE A 113 11.39 16.84 2.08
CA ILE A 113 12.01 16.02 1.04
C ILE A 113 13.25 16.75 0.50
N GLU A 114 14.41 16.09 0.58
CA GLU A 114 15.67 16.64 0.07
C GLU A 114 15.82 16.41 -1.44
N ASP A 115 15.38 15.23 -1.93
CA ASP A 115 15.44 14.88 -3.36
C ASP A 115 14.03 14.61 -3.89
N ALA A 116 13.57 15.49 -4.77
CA ALA A 116 12.26 15.37 -5.42
C ALA A 116 12.26 14.33 -6.56
N GLY A 117 13.43 13.95 -7.07
CA GLY A 117 13.56 12.99 -8.17
C GLY A 117 12.72 13.38 -9.39
N LEU A 118 12.00 12.41 -9.96
CA LEU A 118 11.11 12.64 -11.11
C LEU A 118 10.00 13.66 -10.82
N ALA A 119 9.55 13.76 -9.57
CA ALA A 119 8.49 14.67 -9.16
C ALA A 119 8.95 16.14 -8.94
N ALA A 120 10.21 16.48 -9.25
CA ALA A 120 10.65 17.86 -9.39
C ALA A 120 9.84 18.60 -10.46
N GLU A 121 9.51 17.88 -11.55
CA GLU A 121 8.55 18.32 -12.55
C GLU A 121 7.15 17.75 -12.20
N GLU A 122 6.10 18.42 -12.68
CA GLU A 122 4.73 17.96 -12.43
C GLU A 122 4.46 16.67 -13.21
N ILE A 123 4.04 15.63 -12.49
CA ILE A 123 3.67 14.32 -13.03
C ILE A 123 2.13 14.22 -13.05
N THR A 124 1.55 13.92 -14.21
CA THR A 124 0.12 13.58 -14.33
C THR A 124 -0.04 12.08 -14.31
N LEU A 125 -0.83 11.57 -13.37
CA LEU A 125 -1.07 10.13 -13.21
C LEU A 125 -2.09 9.63 -14.25
N GLY A 126 -1.75 8.52 -14.88
CA GLY A 126 -2.65 7.82 -15.80
C GLY A 126 -3.88 7.21 -15.11
N ALA A 127 -4.77 6.60 -15.90
CA ALA A 127 -6.06 6.06 -15.41
C ALA A 127 -5.92 4.90 -14.41
N ASP A 128 -4.77 4.27 -14.33
CA ASP A 128 -4.45 3.13 -13.45
C ASP A 128 -3.16 3.36 -12.63
N GLU A 129 -2.67 4.59 -12.60
CA GLU A 129 -1.40 4.92 -11.97
C GLU A 129 -1.57 5.58 -10.60
N TYR A 130 -0.74 5.17 -9.66
CA TYR A 130 -0.66 5.70 -8.31
C TYR A 130 0.77 6.18 -8.04
N PHE A 131 0.88 7.34 -7.42
CA PHE A 131 2.16 7.86 -6.94
C PHE A 131 2.30 7.53 -5.45
N VAL A 132 3.38 6.89 -5.09
CA VAL A 132 3.60 6.41 -3.71
C VAL A 132 4.92 6.92 -3.15
N LEU A 133 4.92 7.23 -1.85
CA LEU A 133 6.12 7.64 -1.11
C LEU A 133 6.30 6.77 0.15
N GLY A 134 7.54 6.62 0.58
CA GLY A 134 7.84 6.14 1.92
C GLY A 134 7.66 7.25 2.96
N ASP A 135 7.19 6.92 4.16
CA ASP A 135 7.04 7.90 5.25
C ASP A 135 8.41 8.40 5.75
N ASN A 136 9.46 7.59 5.60
CA ASN A 136 10.84 8.02 5.76
C ASN A 136 11.37 8.66 4.46
N ARG A 137 10.92 9.88 4.16
CA ARG A 137 11.07 10.60 2.91
C ARG A 137 12.49 10.58 2.34
N ASN A 138 13.50 10.74 3.18
CA ASN A 138 14.89 10.84 2.75
C ASN A 138 15.65 9.52 2.79
N ASN A 139 14.95 8.42 3.17
CA ASN A 139 15.50 7.06 3.16
C ASN A 139 14.48 6.07 2.58
N SER A 140 14.01 6.33 1.36
CA SER A 140 12.99 5.53 0.69
C SER A 140 13.23 5.50 -0.82
N GLU A 141 13.23 4.31 -1.39
CA GLU A 141 13.03 4.12 -2.83
C GLU A 141 11.53 4.04 -3.10
N ASP A 142 11.02 4.97 -3.92
CA ASP A 142 9.59 5.12 -4.20
C ASP A 142 9.35 5.76 -5.57
N SER A 143 8.16 6.26 -5.84
CA SER A 143 7.78 6.79 -7.17
C SER A 143 8.62 7.95 -7.67
N ARG A 144 9.43 8.58 -6.83
CA ARG A 144 10.40 9.60 -7.24
C ARG A 144 11.52 9.05 -8.11
N TYR A 145 11.77 7.76 -8.08
CA TYR A 145 12.88 7.13 -8.79
C TYR A 145 12.39 6.25 -9.92
N ALA A 146 13.07 6.31 -11.08
CA ALA A 146 12.66 5.63 -12.30
C ALA A 146 12.62 4.10 -12.20
N ASN A 147 13.37 3.50 -11.26
CA ASN A 147 13.33 2.07 -10.99
C ASN A 147 12.03 1.59 -10.32
N ILE A 148 11.27 2.49 -9.73
CA ILE A 148 9.93 2.23 -9.17
C ILE A 148 8.87 2.89 -10.05
N GLY A 149 8.94 4.22 -10.25
CA GLY A 149 7.97 5.00 -11.01
C GLY A 149 6.57 4.97 -10.40
N ASN A 150 5.57 5.32 -11.20
CA ASN A 150 4.18 5.17 -10.82
C ASN A 150 3.82 3.69 -10.77
N ILE A 151 3.12 3.26 -9.74
CA ILE A 151 2.67 1.87 -9.60
C ILE A 151 1.26 1.71 -10.16
N LYS A 152 0.93 0.49 -10.57
CA LYS A 152 -0.39 0.14 -11.12
C LYS A 152 -1.10 -0.83 -10.20
N LYS A 153 -2.43 -0.78 -10.23
CA LYS A 153 -3.26 -1.78 -9.59
C LYS A 153 -3.34 -3.00 -10.53
N ASP A 154 -2.93 -4.16 -10.04
CA ASP A 154 -3.05 -5.46 -10.71
C ASP A 154 -4.38 -6.15 -10.34
#